data_34a42f6d78d1a0db3156595654ae1f66
#
_entry.id   34a42f6d78d1a0db3156595654ae1f66
#
_cell.length_a   1.000
_cell.length_b   1.000
_cell.length_c   1.000
_cell.angle_alpha   90.00
_cell.angle_beta   90.00
_cell.angle_gamma   90.00
#
_symmetry.space_group_name_H-M   'P 1'
#
loop_
_entity.id
_entity.type
_entity.pdbx_description
1 polymer ?
#
loop_
_entity_poly.entity_id
_entity_poly.type
_entity_poly.pdbx_seq_one_letter_code
_entity_poly.pdbx_strand_id
1 'polypeptide(L)'
;MKNVIRACMKRIGKRLSPVQYILVVLVGLIGLRLVYAVTVLSDPANGTFSPSSDHVMGDEKDPAKQAIMQLMKENSEMPEQVLTTIYNAAARTGNRDLILAICLVESNFNPQVKSHKGAIGLMGIMPGVWLDELQEKGIIRKKEDLYKISDNITAGAHVLATYVSETADLRKALIRYVGGASWYATKVLKVQRKIELAQSSQQHVSFSVVED
;
A
#
# COMPACT_ATOMS: atom_id res chain seq x y z
N MET A 1 -10.13 26.49 0.78
CA MET A 1 -10.46 26.00 2.14
C MET A 1 -11.93 26.07 2.53
N LYS A 2 -12.70 27.13 2.22
CA LYS A 2 -14.12 27.26 2.61
C LYS A 2 -15.09 26.27 1.95
N ASN A 3 -14.83 25.77 0.76
CA ASN A 3 -15.72 24.87 0.02
C ASN A 3 -15.61 23.39 0.43
N VAL A 4 -14.45 22.95 0.93
CA VAL A 4 -14.24 21.56 1.41
C VAL A 4 -14.97 21.32 2.73
N ILE A 5 -14.98 22.32 3.61
CA ILE A 5 -15.72 22.27 4.89
C ILE A 5 -17.23 22.19 4.67
N ARG A 6 -17.77 22.87 3.64
CA ARG A 6 -19.20 22.82 3.29
C ARG A 6 -19.64 21.47 2.72
N ALA A 7 -18.79 20.78 1.97
CA ALA A 7 -19.10 19.45 1.43
C ALA A 7 -19.11 18.38 2.52
N CYS A 8 -18.20 18.44 3.49
CA CYS A 8 -18.14 17.55 4.64
C CYS A 8 -19.36 17.71 5.57
N MET A 9 -19.83 18.95 5.77
CA MET A 9 -21.01 19.22 6.62
C MET A 9 -22.34 18.75 6.03
N LYS A 10 -22.45 18.56 4.71
CA LYS A 10 -23.67 18.06 4.07
C LYS A 10 -23.90 16.56 4.18
N ARG A 11 -22.87 15.77 4.54
CA ARG A 11 -22.96 14.30 4.73
C ARG A 11 -23.26 13.87 6.16
N ILE A 12 -23.10 14.75 7.14
CA ILE A 12 -23.41 14.48 8.56
C ILE A 12 -24.80 15.06 8.88
N GLY A 13 -25.83 14.52 8.24
CA GLY A 13 -27.22 14.93 8.40
C GLY A 13 -27.91 14.30 9.64
N LYS A 14 -27.23 14.17 10.79
CA LYS A 14 -27.87 13.97 12.10
C LYS A 14 -27.34 15.02 13.06
N ARG A 15 -28.27 15.80 13.62
CA ARG A 15 -28.00 16.88 14.56
C ARG A 15 -27.18 16.35 15.74
N LEU A 16 -25.89 16.63 15.74
CA LEU A 16 -25.08 16.54 16.96
C LEU A 16 -25.57 17.62 17.92
N SER A 17 -25.78 17.27 19.18
CA SER A 17 -26.09 18.25 20.21
C SER A 17 -24.88 19.22 20.37
N PRO A 18 -25.12 20.47 20.83
CA PRO A 18 -24.02 21.44 21.01
C PRO A 18 -22.91 20.89 21.91
N VAL A 19 -23.24 20.02 22.85
CA VAL A 19 -22.27 19.35 23.75
C VAL A 19 -21.37 18.36 22.99
N GLN A 20 -21.94 17.60 22.06
CA GLN A 20 -21.16 16.67 21.22
C GLN A 20 -20.23 17.41 20.27
N TYR A 21 -20.62 18.59 19.77
CA TYR A 21 -19.77 19.41 18.92
C TYR A 21 -18.56 19.97 19.70
N ILE A 22 -18.79 20.43 20.94
CA ILE A 22 -17.72 20.90 21.84
C ILE A 22 -16.74 19.78 22.17
N LEU A 23 -17.24 18.56 22.38
CA LEU A 23 -16.39 17.39 22.70
C LEU A 23 -15.51 16.99 21.51
N VAL A 24 -16.01 17.01 20.29
CA VAL A 24 -15.23 16.75 19.08
C VAL A 24 -14.13 17.80 18.85
N VAL A 25 -14.46 19.08 19.11
CA VAL A 25 -13.47 20.18 18.99
C VAL A 25 -12.40 20.07 20.07
N LEU A 26 -12.76 19.73 21.32
CA LEU A 26 -11.80 19.53 22.41
C LEU A 26 -10.86 18.34 22.17
N VAL A 27 -11.38 17.22 21.68
CA VAL A 27 -10.54 16.04 21.35
C VAL A 27 -9.58 16.37 20.20
N GLY A 28 -10.04 17.13 19.19
CA GLY A 28 -9.19 17.62 18.10
C GLY A 28 -8.07 18.54 18.55
N LEU A 29 -8.34 19.44 19.51
CA LEU A 29 -7.33 20.36 20.07
C LEU A 29 -6.33 19.67 20.97
N ILE A 30 -6.74 18.63 21.72
CA ILE A 30 -5.84 17.81 22.56
C ILE A 30 -4.90 16.97 21.67
N GLY A 31 -5.42 16.38 20.58
CA GLY A 31 -4.62 15.64 19.60
C GLY A 31 -3.56 16.53 18.94
N LEU A 32 -3.90 17.77 18.59
CA LEU A 32 -2.96 18.73 17.99
C LEU A 32 -1.86 19.15 18.98
N ARG A 33 -2.16 19.24 20.28
CA ARG A 33 -1.18 19.57 21.31
C ARG A 33 -0.21 18.42 21.63
N LEU A 34 -0.67 17.17 21.53
CA LEU A 34 0.19 15.99 21.72
C LEU A 34 1.20 15.84 20.56
N VAL A 35 0.80 16.11 19.34
CA VAL A 35 1.72 16.11 18.18
C VAL A 35 2.76 17.22 18.33
N TYR A 36 2.38 18.41 18.82
CA TYR A 36 3.31 19.52 19.02
C TYR A 36 4.31 19.26 20.17
N ALA A 37 3.90 18.56 21.23
CA ALA A 37 4.76 18.23 22.37
C ALA A 37 5.84 17.21 22.01
N VAL A 38 5.56 16.27 21.10
CA VAL A 38 6.53 15.28 20.63
C VAL A 38 7.59 15.91 19.72
N THR A 39 7.26 16.98 18.97
CA THR A 39 8.22 17.66 18.08
C THR A 39 9.14 18.65 18.77
N VAL A 40 8.79 19.13 19.99
CA VAL A 40 9.59 20.14 20.73
C VAL A 40 10.60 19.49 21.69
N LEU A 41 10.46 18.19 22.01
CA LEU A 41 11.37 17.46 22.91
C LEU A 41 12.54 16.76 22.20
N SER A 42 12.73 17.00 20.91
CA SER A 42 13.89 16.52 20.15
C SER A 42 14.90 17.64 19.99
N ASP A 43 15.74 17.87 21.02
CA ASP A 43 16.88 18.77 20.93
C ASP A 43 17.94 18.22 19.94
N PRO A 44 18.32 18.97 18.89
CA PRO A 44 19.42 18.60 18.04
C PRO A 44 20.72 19.27 18.49
N ALA A 45 21.29 18.84 19.62
CA ALA A 45 22.62 19.27 19.99
C ALA A 45 23.47 18.11 20.52
N ASN A 46 24.52 17.81 19.78
CA ASN A 46 25.62 16.89 20.06
C ASN A 46 25.44 15.42 19.67
N GLY A 47 25.71 15.13 18.44
CA GLY A 47 26.13 13.85 17.93
C GLY A 47 26.75 14.07 16.56
N THR A 48 28.09 14.15 16.50
CA THR A 48 28.86 14.09 15.25
C THR A 48 28.51 12.79 14.55
N PHE A 49 27.55 12.85 13.62
CA PHE A 49 27.24 11.75 12.73
C PHE A 49 28.35 11.67 11.69
N SER A 50 29.30 10.80 11.92
CA SER A 50 30.22 10.34 10.88
C SER A 50 29.40 9.50 9.91
N PRO A 51 29.34 9.80 8.61
CA PRO A 51 28.70 8.92 7.66
C PRO A 51 29.59 7.69 7.48
N SER A 52 29.34 6.65 8.24
CA SER A 52 29.88 5.32 7.95
C SER A 52 29.24 4.85 6.64
N SER A 53 30.07 4.74 5.62
CA SER A 53 29.77 4.35 4.24
C SER A 53 29.40 2.86 4.05
N ASP A 54 28.86 2.19 5.09
CA ASP A 54 28.72 0.73 5.09
C ASP A 54 27.28 0.19 5.00
N HIS A 55 26.30 1.02 4.58
CA HIS A 55 24.89 0.54 4.54
C HIS A 55 24.26 0.46 3.14
N VAL A 56 25.05 0.39 2.07
CA VAL A 56 24.51 0.22 0.69
C VAL A 56 24.64 -1.22 0.15
N MET A 57 25.28 -2.15 0.87
CA MET A 57 25.50 -3.52 0.39
C MET A 57 24.65 -4.64 1.05
N GLY A 58 23.60 -4.30 1.82
CA GLY A 58 22.80 -5.30 2.57
C GLY A 58 21.57 -5.87 1.84
N ASP A 59 21.07 -5.20 0.81
CA ASP A 59 19.74 -5.51 0.24
C ASP A 59 19.71 -6.67 -0.78
N GLU A 60 20.86 -7.02 -1.36
CA GLU A 60 20.94 -8.09 -2.37
C GLU A 60 21.07 -9.50 -1.76
N LYS A 61 21.40 -9.60 -0.48
CA LYS A 61 21.62 -10.87 0.25
C LYS A 61 20.50 -11.25 1.22
N ASP A 62 19.36 -10.55 1.24
CA ASP A 62 18.23 -10.94 2.09
C ASP A 62 17.55 -12.20 1.53
N PRO A 63 17.65 -13.36 2.23
CA PRO A 63 17.05 -14.61 1.77
C PRO A 63 15.54 -14.52 1.58
N ALA A 64 14.86 -13.71 2.41
CA ALA A 64 13.43 -13.51 2.31
C ALA A 64 13.05 -12.75 1.02
N LYS A 65 13.83 -11.72 0.66
CA LYS A 65 13.68 -11.01 -0.62
C LYS A 65 13.93 -11.94 -1.80
N GLN A 66 15.00 -12.75 -1.75
CA GLN A 66 15.33 -13.70 -2.81
C GLN A 66 14.19 -14.71 -3.04
N ALA A 67 13.60 -15.26 -1.96
CA ALA A 67 12.47 -16.18 -2.06
C ALA A 67 11.24 -15.54 -2.72
N ILE A 68 10.92 -14.29 -2.38
CA ILE A 68 9.82 -13.55 -3.03
C ILE A 68 10.14 -13.29 -4.50
N MET A 69 11.35 -12.83 -4.82
CA MET A 69 11.77 -12.58 -6.19
C MET A 69 11.72 -13.85 -7.05
N GLN A 70 12.11 -14.99 -6.48
CA GLN A 70 11.99 -16.28 -7.16
C GLN A 70 10.51 -16.62 -7.45
N LEU A 71 9.63 -16.47 -6.46
CA LEU A 71 8.19 -16.67 -6.63
C LEU A 71 7.61 -15.73 -7.71
N MET A 72 8.05 -14.47 -7.75
CA MET A 72 7.61 -13.52 -8.79
C MET A 72 8.07 -13.96 -10.18
N LYS A 73 9.31 -14.41 -10.34
CA LYS A 73 9.86 -14.95 -11.61
C LYS A 73 9.11 -16.18 -12.10
N GLU A 74 8.77 -17.10 -11.22
CA GLU A 74 8.00 -18.32 -11.55
C GLU A 74 6.58 -18.04 -12.05
N ASN A 75 6.02 -16.87 -11.72
CA ASN A 75 4.64 -16.49 -12.04
C ASN A 75 4.54 -15.32 -13.04
N SER A 76 5.65 -14.92 -13.66
CA SER A 76 5.69 -13.78 -14.57
C SER A 76 6.77 -13.91 -15.63
N GLU A 77 6.49 -13.43 -16.82
CA GLU A 77 7.47 -13.32 -17.93
C GLU A 77 8.19 -11.95 -17.91
N MET A 78 7.96 -11.12 -16.89
CA MET A 78 8.57 -9.79 -16.80
C MET A 78 10.07 -9.89 -16.49
N PRO A 79 10.88 -8.98 -17.08
CA PRO A 79 12.30 -8.89 -16.77
C PRO A 79 12.55 -8.66 -15.28
N GLU A 80 13.66 -9.17 -14.76
CA GLU A 80 14.01 -9.07 -13.33
C GLU A 80 14.03 -7.63 -12.82
N GLN A 81 14.53 -6.67 -13.63
CA GLN A 81 14.54 -5.26 -13.25
C GLN A 81 13.12 -4.71 -13.03
N VAL A 82 12.14 -5.15 -13.82
CA VAL A 82 10.72 -4.78 -13.66
C VAL A 82 10.18 -5.37 -12.36
N LEU A 83 10.43 -6.67 -12.11
CA LEU A 83 9.99 -7.35 -10.88
C LEU A 83 10.62 -6.69 -9.63
N THR A 84 11.90 -6.36 -9.67
CA THR A 84 12.60 -5.63 -8.59
C THR A 84 11.96 -4.26 -8.33
N THR A 85 11.61 -3.53 -9.38
CA THR A 85 10.94 -2.23 -9.27
C THR A 85 9.56 -2.38 -8.62
N ILE A 86 8.80 -3.42 -8.99
CA ILE A 86 7.49 -3.74 -8.40
C ILE A 86 7.65 -4.10 -6.91
N TYR A 87 8.61 -4.98 -6.58
CA TYR A 87 8.90 -5.35 -5.20
C TYR A 87 9.19 -4.12 -4.33
N ASN A 88 10.10 -3.26 -4.80
CA ASN A 88 10.49 -2.05 -4.08
C ASN A 88 9.34 -1.05 -3.95
N ALA A 89 8.47 -0.93 -4.96
CA ALA A 89 7.28 -0.09 -4.88
C ALA A 89 6.27 -0.64 -3.87
N ALA A 90 6.03 -1.96 -3.87
CA ALA A 90 5.15 -2.62 -2.92
C ALA A 90 5.66 -2.51 -1.47
N ALA A 91 6.98 -2.63 -1.25
CA ALA A 91 7.59 -2.50 0.07
C ALA A 91 7.33 -1.13 0.72
N ARG A 92 7.21 -0.08 -0.08
CA ARG A 92 6.89 1.28 0.42
C ARG A 92 5.45 1.48 0.89
N THR A 93 4.55 0.54 0.61
CA THR A 93 3.12 0.67 0.99
C THR A 93 2.82 0.22 2.43
N GLY A 94 3.78 -0.37 3.12
CA GLY A 94 3.59 -0.94 4.46
C GLY A 94 2.85 -2.30 4.48
N ASN A 95 2.37 -2.79 3.32
CA ASN A 95 1.70 -4.09 3.20
C ASN A 95 2.15 -4.83 1.93
N ARG A 96 3.47 -4.98 1.78
CA ARG A 96 4.13 -5.53 0.59
C ARG A 96 3.48 -6.81 0.08
N ASP A 97 3.28 -7.79 0.95
CA ASP A 97 2.89 -9.13 0.55
C ASP A 97 1.46 -9.17 -0.01
N LEU A 98 0.56 -8.39 0.56
CA LEU A 98 -0.79 -8.21 0.04
C LEU A 98 -0.79 -7.47 -1.30
N ILE A 99 0.00 -6.41 -1.44
CA ILE A 99 0.12 -5.66 -2.70
C ILE A 99 0.69 -6.55 -3.81
N LEU A 100 1.74 -7.32 -3.53
CA LEU A 100 2.30 -8.28 -4.48
C LEU A 100 1.29 -9.37 -4.86
N ALA A 101 0.49 -9.85 -3.89
CA ALA A 101 -0.56 -10.82 -4.15
C ALA A 101 -1.64 -10.26 -5.10
N ILE A 102 -2.04 -9.02 -4.92
CA ILE A 102 -2.98 -8.34 -5.82
C ILE A 102 -2.36 -8.17 -7.21
N CYS A 103 -1.11 -7.69 -7.31
CA CYS A 103 -0.42 -7.54 -8.60
C CYS A 103 -0.31 -8.86 -9.37
N LEU A 104 -0.05 -9.97 -8.67
CA LEU A 104 -0.02 -11.29 -9.31
C LEU A 104 -1.41 -11.70 -9.83
N VAL A 105 -2.47 -11.47 -9.04
CA VAL A 105 -3.84 -11.88 -9.41
C VAL A 105 -4.41 -11.04 -10.53
N GLU A 106 -4.11 -9.73 -10.59
CA GLU A 106 -4.66 -8.77 -11.55
C GLU A 106 -3.90 -8.77 -12.90
N SER A 107 -2.58 -8.90 -12.85
CA SER A 107 -1.76 -8.61 -14.03
C SER A 107 -0.62 -9.59 -14.31
N ASN A 108 -0.39 -10.60 -13.45
CA ASN A 108 0.83 -11.42 -13.46
C ASN A 108 2.11 -10.53 -13.47
N PHE A 109 2.08 -9.44 -12.69
CA PHE A 109 3.12 -8.43 -12.61
C PHE A 109 3.39 -7.65 -13.90
N ASN A 110 2.49 -7.66 -14.88
CA ASN A 110 2.63 -6.87 -16.11
C ASN A 110 2.04 -5.45 -15.91
N PRO A 111 2.86 -4.38 -15.92
CA PRO A 111 2.37 -3.01 -15.72
C PRO A 111 1.56 -2.47 -16.91
N GLN A 112 1.65 -3.11 -18.10
CA GLN A 112 1.01 -2.65 -19.32
C GLN A 112 -0.37 -3.29 -19.57
N VAL A 113 -0.89 -4.07 -18.61
CA VAL A 113 -2.19 -4.72 -18.76
C VAL A 113 -3.31 -3.69 -18.79
N LYS A 114 -4.25 -3.91 -19.71
CA LYS A 114 -5.56 -3.25 -19.74
C LYS A 114 -6.64 -4.31 -19.91
N SER A 115 -7.57 -4.39 -18.98
CA SER A 115 -8.67 -5.35 -19.04
C SER A 115 -9.73 -4.92 -20.07
N HIS A 116 -10.59 -5.86 -20.50
CA HIS A 116 -11.74 -5.55 -21.37
C HIS A 116 -12.70 -4.53 -20.76
N LYS A 117 -12.77 -4.46 -19.41
CA LYS A 117 -13.60 -3.49 -18.69
C LYS A 117 -12.88 -2.15 -18.48
N GLY A 118 -11.64 -2.00 -18.95
CA GLY A 118 -10.87 -0.77 -18.87
C GLY A 118 -10.04 -0.58 -17.61
N ALA A 119 -9.89 -1.60 -16.76
CA ALA A 119 -8.95 -1.58 -15.65
C ALA A 119 -7.51 -1.55 -16.16
N ILE A 120 -6.62 -0.81 -15.51
CA ILE A 120 -5.26 -0.50 -15.99
C ILE A 120 -4.20 -0.88 -14.96
N GLY A 121 -3.12 -1.49 -15.45
CA GLY A 121 -1.85 -1.66 -14.78
C GLY A 121 -1.81 -2.78 -13.74
N LEU A 122 -0.78 -2.78 -12.92
CA LEU A 122 -0.41 -3.86 -11.98
C LEU A 122 -1.55 -4.28 -11.05
N MET A 123 -2.29 -3.31 -10.50
CA MET A 123 -3.36 -3.54 -9.53
C MET A 123 -4.75 -3.37 -10.14
N GLY A 124 -4.88 -3.29 -11.48
CA GLY A 124 -6.18 -3.29 -12.15
C GLY A 124 -7.07 -2.09 -11.79
N ILE A 125 -6.52 -0.87 -11.76
CA ILE A 125 -7.27 0.32 -11.38
C ILE A 125 -8.28 0.70 -12.45
N MET A 126 -9.54 0.94 -12.06
CA MET A 126 -10.62 1.40 -12.93
C MET A 126 -10.62 2.93 -13.03
N PRO A 127 -10.14 3.54 -14.14
CA PRO A 127 -10.11 5.01 -14.26
C PRO A 127 -11.49 5.64 -14.19
N GLY A 128 -12.50 4.97 -14.76
CA GLY A 128 -13.89 5.49 -14.74
C GLY A 128 -14.49 5.62 -13.33
N VAL A 129 -13.83 5.04 -12.31
CA VAL A 129 -14.26 5.11 -10.92
C VAL A 129 -13.34 6.00 -10.08
N TRP A 130 -12.03 5.92 -10.34
CA TRP A 130 -11.02 6.43 -9.41
C TRP A 130 -10.19 7.61 -9.95
N LEU A 131 -10.28 7.95 -11.25
CA LEU A 131 -9.40 8.93 -11.86
C LEU A 131 -9.44 10.28 -11.15
N ASP A 132 -10.65 10.82 -10.94
CA ASP A 132 -10.84 12.14 -10.37
C ASP A 132 -10.30 12.22 -8.93
N GLU A 133 -10.58 11.20 -8.10
CA GLU A 133 -10.09 11.13 -6.73
C GLU A 133 -8.55 10.99 -6.66
N LEU A 134 -7.97 10.14 -7.51
CA LEU A 134 -6.52 9.95 -7.57
C LEU A 134 -5.79 11.21 -8.03
N GLN A 135 -6.40 11.98 -8.95
CA GLN A 135 -5.87 13.26 -9.39
C GLN A 135 -6.03 14.34 -8.31
N GLU A 136 -7.18 14.43 -7.65
CA GLU A 136 -7.40 15.36 -6.54
C GLU A 136 -6.41 15.15 -5.40
N LYS A 137 -6.06 13.90 -5.12
CA LYS A 137 -5.06 13.53 -4.11
C LYS A 137 -3.61 13.68 -4.59
N GLY A 138 -3.38 14.02 -5.85
CA GLY A 138 -2.05 14.15 -6.43
C GLY A 138 -1.29 12.83 -6.57
N ILE A 139 -1.97 11.69 -6.51
CA ILE A 139 -1.37 10.35 -6.67
C ILE A 139 -0.97 10.13 -8.12
N ILE A 140 -1.81 10.58 -9.05
CA ILE A 140 -1.54 10.59 -10.49
C ILE A 140 -1.89 11.97 -11.06
N ARG A 141 -1.32 12.32 -12.22
CA ARG A 141 -1.65 13.56 -12.95
C ARG A 141 -2.60 13.31 -14.11
N LYS A 142 -2.47 12.16 -14.76
CA LYS A 142 -3.27 11.74 -15.91
C LYS A 142 -3.45 10.24 -15.91
N LYS A 143 -4.42 9.75 -16.68
CA LYS A 143 -4.79 8.34 -16.78
C LYS A 143 -3.59 7.44 -17.15
N GLU A 144 -2.70 7.92 -18.02
CA GLU A 144 -1.54 7.17 -18.49
C GLU A 144 -0.52 6.88 -17.38
N ASP A 145 -0.54 7.65 -16.28
CA ASP A 145 0.31 7.41 -15.13
C ASP A 145 -0.02 6.06 -14.47
N LEU A 146 -1.22 5.53 -14.66
CA LEU A 146 -1.61 4.19 -14.20
C LEU A 146 -0.83 3.04 -14.87
N TYR A 147 -0.06 3.28 -15.93
CA TYR A 147 0.87 2.29 -16.49
C TYR A 147 2.26 2.35 -15.83
N LYS A 148 2.53 3.36 -15.01
CA LYS A 148 3.79 3.46 -14.26
C LYS A 148 3.71 2.63 -12.98
N ILE A 149 4.75 1.86 -12.70
CA ILE A 149 4.79 0.91 -11.58
C ILE A 149 4.46 1.59 -10.24
N SER A 150 5.21 2.65 -9.91
CA SER A 150 5.06 3.33 -8.61
C SER A 150 3.67 3.97 -8.46
N ASP A 151 3.22 4.67 -9.51
CA ASP A 151 1.97 5.41 -9.49
C ASP A 151 0.76 4.45 -9.38
N ASN A 152 0.80 3.31 -10.11
CA ASN A 152 -0.24 2.30 -10.06
C ASN A 152 -0.32 1.60 -8.70
N ILE A 153 0.83 1.23 -8.12
CA ILE A 153 0.87 0.60 -6.79
C ILE A 153 0.38 1.58 -5.72
N THR A 154 0.79 2.84 -5.78
CA THR A 154 0.29 3.87 -4.86
C THR A 154 -1.21 4.07 -5.01
N ALA A 155 -1.72 4.15 -6.24
CA ALA A 155 -3.14 4.25 -6.53
C ALA A 155 -3.92 3.05 -6.00
N GLY A 156 -3.44 1.83 -6.27
CA GLY A 156 -4.07 0.59 -5.81
C GLY A 156 -4.08 0.44 -4.29
N ALA A 157 -2.98 0.80 -3.63
CA ALA A 157 -2.90 0.82 -2.18
C ALA A 157 -3.89 1.82 -1.57
N HIS A 158 -4.04 3.00 -2.18
CA HIS A 158 -5.04 4.00 -1.76
C HIS A 158 -6.47 3.47 -1.92
N VAL A 159 -6.81 2.91 -3.08
CA VAL A 159 -8.14 2.31 -3.34
C VAL A 159 -8.46 1.19 -2.35
N LEU A 160 -7.50 0.30 -2.08
CA LEU A 160 -7.67 -0.77 -1.10
C LEU A 160 -7.88 -0.21 0.31
N ALA A 161 -7.08 0.77 0.72
CA ALA A 161 -7.21 1.42 2.03
C ALA A 161 -8.58 2.09 2.21
N THR A 162 -9.12 2.72 1.16
CA THR A 162 -10.47 3.28 1.16
C THR A 162 -11.51 2.21 1.45
N TYR A 163 -11.46 1.07 0.74
CA TYR A 163 -12.40 -0.01 0.99
C TYR A 163 -12.21 -0.68 2.37
N VAL A 164 -10.98 -0.80 2.86
CA VAL A 164 -10.72 -1.32 4.21
C VAL A 164 -11.32 -0.38 5.27
N SER A 165 -11.16 0.93 5.11
CA SER A 165 -11.75 1.91 6.05
C SER A 165 -13.28 1.89 6.08
N GLU A 166 -13.92 1.62 4.93
CA GLU A 166 -15.37 1.55 4.82
C GLU A 166 -15.98 0.24 5.34
N THR A 167 -15.25 -0.86 5.23
CA THR A 167 -15.77 -2.20 5.57
C THR A 167 -15.28 -2.73 6.91
N ALA A 168 -14.19 -2.16 7.46
CA ALA A 168 -13.45 -2.64 8.62
C ALA A 168 -13.06 -4.14 8.55
N ASP A 169 -12.99 -4.69 7.33
CA ASP A 169 -12.74 -6.11 7.08
C ASP A 169 -12.01 -6.26 5.73
N LEU A 170 -10.79 -6.83 5.77
CA LEU A 170 -9.96 -6.98 4.57
C LEU A 170 -10.63 -7.85 3.49
N ARG A 171 -11.30 -8.94 3.88
CA ARG A 171 -11.97 -9.83 2.92
C ARG A 171 -13.11 -9.10 2.21
N LYS A 172 -13.92 -8.34 2.93
CA LYS A 172 -15.00 -7.51 2.35
C LYS A 172 -14.42 -6.41 1.46
N ALA A 173 -13.32 -5.76 1.88
CA ALA A 173 -12.62 -4.78 1.08
C ALA A 173 -12.13 -5.36 -0.24
N LEU A 174 -11.50 -6.53 -0.25
CA LEU A 174 -11.06 -7.22 -1.46
C LEU A 174 -12.23 -7.61 -2.38
N ILE A 175 -13.37 -8.04 -1.83
CA ILE A 175 -14.58 -8.33 -2.61
C ILE A 175 -15.08 -7.05 -3.30
N ARG A 176 -15.11 -5.91 -2.60
CA ARG A 176 -15.49 -4.61 -3.19
C ARG A 176 -14.48 -4.13 -4.22
N TYR A 177 -13.20 -4.35 -3.98
CA TYR A 177 -12.10 -3.96 -4.87
C TYR A 177 -12.32 -4.51 -6.29
N VAL A 178 -12.70 -5.77 -6.41
CA VAL A 178 -12.96 -6.43 -7.71
C VAL A 178 -14.40 -6.24 -8.24
N GLY A 179 -15.24 -5.51 -7.52
CA GLY A 179 -16.64 -5.29 -7.92
C GLY A 179 -17.63 -6.39 -7.50
N GLY A 180 -17.38 -7.08 -6.37
CA GLY A 180 -18.35 -7.96 -5.71
C GLY A 180 -18.07 -9.47 -5.81
N ALA A 181 -17.01 -9.91 -6.49
CA ALA A 181 -16.72 -11.33 -6.66
C ALA A 181 -16.04 -11.94 -5.42
N SER A 182 -16.75 -12.81 -4.68
CA SER A 182 -16.27 -13.40 -3.42
C SER A 182 -15.05 -14.31 -3.58
N TRP A 183 -14.91 -15.01 -4.71
CA TRP A 183 -13.75 -15.86 -5.01
C TRP A 183 -12.43 -15.07 -5.06
N TYR A 184 -12.49 -13.79 -5.41
CA TYR A 184 -11.30 -12.94 -5.55
C TYR A 184 -10.53 -12.80 -4.23
N ALA A 185 -11.22 -12.47 -3.14
CA ALA A 185 -10.60 -12.37 -1.82
C ALA A 185 -9.88 -13.67 -1.43
N THR A 186 -10.50 -14.81 -1.70
CA THR A 186 -9.88 -16.13 -1.43
C THR A 186 -8.63 -16.33 -2.26
N LYS A 187 -8.65 -15.96 -3.56
CA LYS A 187 -7.49 -16.07 -4.44
C LYS A 187 -6.35 -15.18 -3.98
N VAL A 188 -6.60 -13.90 -3.67
CA VAL A 188 -5.58 -12.95 -3.20
C VAL A 188 -4.96 -13.41 -1.88
N LEU A 189 -5.78 -13.77 -0.88
CA LEU A 189 -5.29 -14.21 0.43
C LEU A 189 -4.49 -15.52 0.36
N LYS A 190 -4.85 -16.43 -0.57
CA LYS A 190 -4.05 -17.64 -0.83
C LYS A 190 -2.68 -17.31 -1.40
N VAL A 191 -2.60 -16.34 -2.32
CA VAL A 191 -1.32 -15.87 -2.90
C VAL A 191 -0.49 -15.16 -1.83
N GLN A 192 -1.09 -14.28 -1.05
CA GLN A 192 -0.41 -13.62 0.07
C GLN A 192 0.21 -14.65 1.01
N ARG A 193 -0.55 -15.66 1.42
CA ARG A 193 -0.05 -16.75 2.28
C ARG A 193 1.12 -17.51 1.64
N LYS A 194 1.08 -17.74 0.31
CA LYS A 194 2.20 -18.37 -0.41
C LYS A 194 3.47 -17.51 -0.35
N ILE A 195 3.35 -16.20 -0.46
CA ILE A 195 4.47 -15.25 -0.33
C ILE A 195 5.05 -15.31 1.10
N GLU A 196 4.21 -15.26 2.12
CA GLU A 196 4.61 -15.33 3.53
C GLU A 196 5.35 -16.64 3.84
N LEU A 197 4.85 -17.77 3.34
CA LEU A 197 5.50 -19.09 3.53
C LEU A 197 6.85 -19.19 2.82
N ALA A 198 7.00 -18.60 1.63
CA ALA A 198 8.27 -18.59 0.91
C ALA A 198 9.36 -17.87 1.71
N GLN A 199 9.02 -16.79 2.41
CA GLN A 199 9.95 -16.05 3.29
C GLN A 199 10.34 -16.88 4.52
N SER A 200 9.36 -17.52 5.18
CA SER A 200 9.58 -18.26 6.43
C SER A 200 10.51 -19.47 6.23
N SER A 201 10.40 -20.15 5.10
CA SER A 201 11.24 -21.32 4.80
C SER A 201 12.73 -20.97 4.68
N GLN A 202 13.05 -19.79 4.19
CA GLN A 202 14.45 -19.35 4.04
C GLN A 202 15.07 -18.87 5.37
N GLN A 203 14.25 -18.33 6.28
CA GLN A 203 14.74 -17.93 7.60
C GLN A 203 15.20 -19.13 8.45
N HIS A 204 14.52 -20.27 8.36
CA HIS A 204 14.91 -21.49 9.07
C HIS A 204 16.22 -22.10 8.54
N VAL A 205 16.48 -22.01 7.23
CA VAL A 205 17.73 -22.53 6.63
C VAL A 205 18.93 -21.69 7.03
N SER A 206 18.80 -20.38 7.13
CA SER A 206 19.90 -19.49 7.52
C SER A 206 20.30 -19.60 8.99
N PHE A 207 19.41 -19.98 9.89
CA PHE A 207 19.74 -20.23 11.31
C PHE A 207 20.48 -21.55 11.53
N SER A 208 20.20 -22.59 10.74
CA SER A 208 20.86 -23.90 10.88
C SER A 208 22.29 -23.94 10.33
N VAL A 209 22.70 -22.95 9.53
CA VAL A 209 24.07 -22.90 8.93
C VAL A 209 25.07 -22.16 9.84
N VAL A 210 24.61 -21.48 10.89
CA VAL A 210 25.47 -20.69 11.80
C VAL A 210 25.89 -21.49 13.05
N GLU A 211 25.35 -22.70 13.26
CA GLU A 211 25.65 -23.56 14.45
C GLU A 211 26.66 -24.70 14.17
N ASP A 212 27.27 -24.77 12.96
CA ASP A 212 28.39 -25.66 12.64
C ASP A 212 29.69 -24.85 12.43
#